data_d2f85b0bb980d936e5d598eb3325c8cf
#
_entry.id   d2f85b0bb980d936e5d598eb3325c8cf
#
_cell.length_a   1.000
_cell.length_b   1.000
_cell.length_c   1.000
_cell.angle_alpha   90.00
_cell.angle_beta   90.00
_cell.angle_gamma   90.00
#
_symmetry.space_group_name_H-M   'P 1'
#
loop_
_entity.id
_entity.type
_entity.pdbx_description
1 polymer ?
#
loop_
_entity_poly.entity_id
_entity_poly.type
_entity_poly.pdbx_seq_one_letter_code
_entity_poly.pdbx_strand_id
1 'polypeptide(L)'
;MSVEDAKRAVEIGASAIMLSNHGGRQLDGSRSPFDQLPAIADAVGGKIEIILDGGVRRGTHVLKALSLGATACSFGKGFLFALGAGGQKGVEQILKRMKDEI
;
A
#
# COMPACT_ATOMS: atom_id res chain seq x y z
N MET A 1 9.75 -0.75 -8.97
CA MET A 1 9.32 -1.50 -7.76
C MET A 1 10.02 -2.85 -7.73
N SER A 2 11.29 -2.84 -7.37
CA SER A 2 12.14 -4.03 -7.32
C SER A 2 12.84 -4.16 -5.97
N VAL A 3 13.39 -5.34 -5.67
CA VAL A 3 14.20 -5.57 -4.47
C VAL A 3 15.47 -4.72 -4.51
N GLU A 4 16.06 -4.56 -5.69
CA GLU A 4 17.27 -3.75 -5.91
C GLU A 4 17.00 -2.28 -5.61
N ASP A 5 15.88 -1.73 -6.08
CA ASP A 5 15.49 -0.33 -5.77
C ASP A 5 15.26 -0.13 -4.26
N ALA A 6 14.64 -1.11 -3.60
CA ALA A 6 14.43 -1.05 -2.15
C ALA A 6 15.76 -1.06 -1.37
N LYS A 7 16.72 -1.91 -1.76
CA LYS A 7 18.07 -1.91 -1.19
C LYS A 7 18.77 -0.58 -1.42
N ARG A 8 18.65 -0.03 -2.63
CA ARG A 8 19.22 1.28 -2.97
C ARG A 8 18.62 2.39 -2.11
N ALA A 9 17.31 2.36 -1.85
CA ALA A 9 16.66 3.33 -0.95
C ALA A 9 17.25 3.28 0.47
N VAL A 10 17.52 2.10 1.00
CA VAL A 10 18.21 1.94 2.29
C VAL A 10 19.63 2.54 2.24
N GLU A 11 20.40 2.23 1.21
CA GLU A 11 21.79 2.71 1.04
C GLU A 11 21.88 4.23 1.01
N ILE A 12 20.94 4.91 0.36
CA ILE A 12 20.92 6.38 0.27
C ILE A 12 20.26 7.05 1.49
N GLY A 13 19.84 6.28 2.49
CA GLY A 13 19.33 6.81 3.75
C GLY A 13 17.85 7.22 3.74
N ALA A 14 17.04 6.66 2.86
CA ALA A 14 15.59 6.90 2.89
C ALA A 14 14.98 6.30 4.16
N SER A 15 14.03 7.01 4.78
CA SER A 15 13.34 6.56 6.00
C SER A 15 12.19 5.60 5.71
N ALA A 16 11.57 5.71 4.54
CA ALA A 16 10.47 4.87 4.11
C ALA A 16 10.48 4.69 2.59
N ILE A 17 9.86 3.61 2.14
CA ILE A 17 9.54 3.39 0.72
C ILE A 17 8.05 3.13 0.57
N MET A 18 7.49 3.59 -0.55
CA MET A 18 6.11 3.27 -0.92
C MET A 18 6.12 2.31 -2.10
N LEU A 19 5.63 1.09 -1.88
CA LEU A 19 5.43 0.10 -2.93
C LEU A 19 4.13 0.43 -3.66
N SER A 20 4.24 0.94 -4.87
CA SER A 20 3.09 1.37 -5.66
C SER A 20 3.30 1.09 -7.14
N ASN A 21 2.25 0.63 -7.83
CA ASN A 21 2.17 0.60 -9.28
C ASN A 21 1.33 1.77 -9.84
N HIS A 22 1.07 2.78 -9.00
CA HIS A 22 0.24 3.94 -9.35
C HIS A 22 -1.17 3.54 -9.83
N GLY A 23 -1.71 2.46 -9.27
CA GLY A 23 -3.01 1.91 -9.68
C GLY A 23 -3.03 1.35 -11.10
N GLY A 24 -1.87 0.96 -11.65
CA GLY A 24 -1.71 0.45 -13.00
C GLY A 24 -1.80 1.50 -14.09
N ARG A 25 -1.78 2.79 -13.76
CA ARG A 25 -2.03 3.88 -14.71
C ARG A 25 -0.79 4.29 -15.51
N GLN A 26 0.39 4.18 -14.93
CA GLN A 26 1.63 4.62 -15.60
C GLN A 26 2.24 3.51 -16.45
N LEU A 27 2.29 2.30 -15.93
CA LEU A 27 2.78 1.13 -16.62
C LEU A 27 1.78 0.00 -16.49
N ASP A 28 1.08 -0.30 -17.56
CA ASP A 28 0.19 -1.44 -17.64
C ASP A 28 0.98 -2.76 -17.58
N GLY A 29 0.43 -3.78 -16.93
CA GLY A 29 1.11 -5.06 -16.75
C GLY A 29 2.21 -5.08 -15.68
N SER A 30 2.42 -3.97 -14.96
CA SER A 30 3.30 -3.95 -13.79
C SER A 30 2.77 -4.86 -12.69
N ARG A 31 3.66 -5.52 -11.95
CA ARG A 31 3.28 -6.39 -10.83
C ARG A 31 2.46 -5.66 -9.79
N SER A 32 1.58 -6.41 -9.13
CA SER A 32 0.86 -5.91 -7.96
C SER A 32 1.85 -5.57 -6.84
N PRO A 33 1.70 -4.42 -6.16
CA PRO A 33 2.51 -4.09 -4.98
C PRO A 33 2.42 -5.17 -3.90
N PHE A 34 1.27 -5.79 -3.75
CA PHE A 34 1.03 -6.85 -2.78
C PHE A 34 1.88 -8.10 -3.08
N ASP A 35 2.03 -8.47 -4.36
CA ASP A 35 2.85 -9.62 -4.77
C ASP A 35 4.35 -9.36 -4.65
N GLN A 36 4.77 -8.09 -4.66
CA GLN A 36 6.16 -7.69 -4.47
C GLN A 36 6.53 -7.54 -2.98
N LEU A 37 5.55 -7.29 -2.12
CA LEU A 37 5.78 -6.99 -0.71
C LEU A 37 6.60 -8.05 0.02
N PRO A 38 6.34 -9.36 -0.08
CA PRO A 38 7.12 -10.35 0.66
C PRO A 38 8.62 -10.30 0.32
N ALA A 39 8.96 -10.28 -0.97
CA ALA A 39 10.37 -10.26 -1.38
C ALA A 39 11.10 -8.98 -0.95
N ILE A 40 10.40 -7.84 -0.95
CA ILE A 40 10.95 -6.57 -0.50
C ILE A 40 11.08 -6.56 1.03
N ALA A 41 10.08 -7.03 1.77
CA ALA A 41 10.13 -7.13 3.21
C ALA A 41 11.27 -8.05 3.68
N ASP A 42 11.48 -9.18 3.01
CA ASP A 42 12.61 -10.08 3.30
C ASP A 42 13.96 -9.41 3.08
N ALA A 43 14.07 -8.56 2.06
CA ALA A 43 15.33 -7.91 1.69
C ALA A 43 15.69 -6.71 2.58
N VAL A 44 14.70 -5.90 2.97
CA VAL A 44 14.93 -4.60 3.63
C VAL A 44 14.09 -4.38 4.89
N GLY A 45 13.27 -5.34 5.28
CA GLY A 45 12.44 -5.25 6.48
C GLY A 45 13.29 -4.99 7.74
N GLY A 46 12.80 -4.13 8.61
CA GLY A 46 13.53 -3.68 9.81
C GLY A 46 14.61 -2.63 9.56
N LYS A 47 14.94 -2.32 8.31
CA LYS A 47 15.92 -1.27 7.94
C LYS A 47 15.26 0.00 7.43
N ILE A 48 14.06 -0.11 6.90
CA ILE A 48 13.29 0.98 6.30
C ILE A 48 11.80 0.68 6.46
N GLU A 49 10.99 1.70 6.63
CA GLU A 49 9.54 1.52 6.67
C GLU A 49 8.99 1.22 5.28
N ILE A 50 8.00 0.32 5.20
CA ILE A 50 7.41 -0.11 3.95
C ILE A 50 5.92 0.24 3.96
N ILE A 51 5.51 1.12 3.05
CA ILE A 51 4.11 1.52 2.86
C ILE A 51 3.60 0.81 1.61
N LEU A 52 2.53 0.01 1.75
CA LEU A 52 1.87 -0.62 0.62
C LEU A 52 0.81 0.32 0.04
N ASP A 53 0.92 0.63 -1.24
CA ASP A 53 -0.05 1.44 -1.98
C ASP A 53 -0.55 0.73 -3.23
N GLY A 54 -1.85 0.74 -3.42
CA GLY A 54 -2.51 0.14 -4.57
C GLY A 54 -3.30 -1.12 -4.24
N GLY A 55 -4.53 -1.16 -4.72
CA GLY A 55 -5.43 -2.30 -4.56
C GLY A 55 -6.06 -2.46 -3.17
N VAL A 56 -5.71 -1.65 -2.20
CA VAL A 56 -6.31 -1.69 -0.86
C VAL A 56 -7.74 -1.17 -0.92
N ARG A 57 -8.73 -2.00 -0.51
CA ARG A 57 -10.17 -1.69 -0.56
C ARG A 57 -10.92 -2.10 0.71
N ARG A 58 -10.28 -2.86 1.58
CA ARG A 58 -10.86 -3.44 2.78
C ARG A 58 -9.85 -3.39 3.92
N GLY A 59 -10.34 -3.31 5.17
CA GLY A 59 -9.49 -3.44 6.34
C GLY A 59 -8.73 -4.77 6.39
N THR A 60 -9.35 -5.85 5.92
CA THR A 60 -8.69 -7.15 5.79
C THR A 60 -7.48 -7.15 4.84
N HIS A 61 -7.46 -6.27 3.82
CA HIS A 61 -6.27 -6.10 2.97
C HIS A 61 -5.13 -5.45 3.73
N VAL A 62 -5.46 -4.50 4.63
CA VAL A 62 -4.47 -3.88 5.52
C VAL A 62 -3.84 -4.93 6.44
N LEU A 63 -4.66 -5.76 7.11
CA LEU A 63 -4.16 -6.82 7.98
C LEU A 63 -3.21 -7.78 7.25
N LYS A 64 -3.58 -8.19 6.03
CA LYS A 64 -2.73 -9.05 5.20
C LYS A 64 -1.40 -8.38 4.84
N ALA A 65 -1.42 -7.10 4.49
CA ALA A 65 -0.20 -6.36 4.17
C ALA A 65 0.73 -6.21 5.39
N LEU A 66 0.16 -5.87 6.55
CA LEU A 66 0.93 -5.78 7.80
C LEU A 66 1.54 -7.14 8.18
N SER A 67 0.81 -8.25 8.01
CA SER A 67 1.33 -9.59 8.29
C SER A 67 2.46 -10.01 7.36
N LEU A 68 2.58 -9.39 6.19
CA LEU A 68 3.64 -9.61 5.21
C LEU A 68 4.80 -8.61 5.31
N GLY A 69 4.81 -7.77 6.34
CA GLY A 69 5.93 -6.86 6.64
C GLY A 69 5.74 -5.41 6.20
N ALA A 70 4.56 -5.01 5.75
CA ALA A 70 4.27 -3.58 5.57
C ALA A 70 4.14 -2.89 6.93
N THR A 71 4.58 -1.65 7.03
CA THR A 71 4.40 -0.78 8.21
C THR A 71 3.04 -0.08 8.16
N ALA A 72 2.60 0.28 6.95
CA ALA A 72 1.34 0.97 6.72
C ALA A 72 0.79 0.67 5.32
N CYS A 73 -0.46 1.04 5.11
CA CYS A 73 -1.11 0.98 3.80
C CYS A 73 -1.64 2.36 3.40
N SER A 74 -1.58 2.63 2.10
CA SER A 74 -2.23 3.77 1.45
C SER A 74 -3.36 3.27 0.55
N PHE A 75 -4.41 4.06 0.38
CA PHE A 75 -5.43 3.77 -0.61
C PHE A 75 -5.99 5.07 -1.22
N GLY A 76 -6.13 5.10 -2.54
CA GLY A 76 -6.61 6.27 -3.26
C GLY A 76 -7.98 6.05 -3.88
N LYS A 77 -8.11 5.11 -4.82
CA LYS A 77 -9.35 4.90 -5.58
C LYS A 77 -10.56 4.57 -4.70
N GLY A 78 -10.39 3.81 -3.63
CA GLY A 78 -11.48 3.52 -2.70
C GLY A 78 -12.06 4.77 -2.06
N PHE A 79 -11.20 5.69 -1.63
CA PHE A 79 -11.58 7.01 -1.13
C PHE A 79 -12.29 7.85 -2.21
N LEU A 80 -11.72 7.91 -3.42
CA LEU A 80 -12.30 8.71 -4.52
C LEU A 80 -13.68 8.20 -4.94
N PHE A 81 -13.88 6.90 -5.00
CA PHE A 81 -15.18 6.32 -5.33
C PHE A 81 -16.21 6.58 -4.23
N ALA A 82 -15.81 6.49 -2.97
CA ALA A 82 -16.68 6.80 -1.84
C ALA A 82 -17.07 8.29 -1.82
N LEU A 83 -16.12 9.18 -2.12
CA LEU A 83 -16.38 10.61 -2.26
C LEU A 83 -17.35 10.90 -3.41
N GLY A 84 -17.14 10.29 -4.58
CA GLY A 84 -18.01 10.45 -5.74
C GLY A 84 -19.42 9.91 -5.54
N ALA A 85 -19.57 8.83 -4.79
CA ALA A 85 -20.86 8.18 -4.55
C ALA A 85 -21.68 8.84 -3.44
N GLY A 86 -21.06 9.39 -2.39
CA GLY A 86 -21.76 9.88 -1.22
C GLY A 86 -21.16 11.09 -0.52
N GLY A 87 -20.26 11.81 -1.18
CA GLY A 87 -19.60 12.99 -0.63
C GLY A 87 -18.90 12.66 0.70
N GLN A 88 -18.94 13.59 1.63
CA GLN A 88 -18.33 13.42 2.95
C GLN A 88 -18.83 12.16 3.66
N LYS A 89 -20.13 11.90 3.67
CA LYS A 89 -20.73 10.71 4.31
C LYS A 89 -20.20 9.41 3.70
N GLY A 90 -20.01 9.37 2.40
CA GLY A 90 -19.41 8.21 1.72
C GLY A 90 -17.97 7.94 2.20
N VAL A 91 -17.17 9.00 2.35
CA VAL A 91 -15.81 8.89 2.89
C VAL A 91 -15.81 8.41 4.34
N GLU A 92 -16.67 8.99 5.19
CA GLU A 92 -16.80 8.58 6.59
C GLU A 92 -17.17 7.09 6.70
N GLN A 93 -18.09 6.63 5.84
CA GLN A 93 -18.54 5.22 5.83
C GLN A 93 -17.43 4.27 5.40
N ILE A 94 -16.65 4.59 4.35
CA ILE A 94 -15.56 3.70 3.92
C ILE A 94 -14.46 3.62 4.98
N LEU A 95 -14.11 4.75 5.60
CA LEU A 95 -13.11 4.78 6.68
C LEU A 95 -13.59 3.97 7.90
N LYS A 96 -14.85 4.18 8.31
CA LYS A 96 -15.44 3.40 9.40
C LYS A 96 -15.40 1.91 9.10
N ARG A 97 -15.87 1.50 7.92
CA ARG A 97 -15.86 0.10 7.49
C ARG A 97 -14.46 -0.50 7.52
N MET A 98 -13.47 0.21 6.97
CA MET A 98 -12.08 -0.27 6.97
C MET A 98 -11.57 -0.45 8.40
N LYS A 99 -11.87 0.49 9.29
CA LYS A 99 -11.52 0.40 10.70
C LYS A 99 -12.21 -0.77 11.41
N ASP A 100 -13.49 -0.98 11.15
CA ASP A 100 -14.27 -2.07 11.78
C ASP A 100 -13.83 -3.47 11.28
N GLU A 101 -13.15 -3.55 10.13
CA GLU A 101 -12.61 -4.79 9.56
C GLU A 101 -11.19 -5.11 10.04
N ILE A 102 -10.51 -4.18 10.68
CA ILE A 102 -9.19 -4.33 11.29
C ILE A 102 -9.33 -4.79 12.74
#